data_65f409afc17b6291a85eabb6727e0f83
#
_entry.id   65f409afc17b6291a85eabb6727e0f83
#
_cell.length_a   1.000
_cell.length_b   1.000
_cell.length_c   1.000
_cell.angle_alpha   90.00
_cell.angle_beta   90.00
_cell.angle_gamma   90.00
#
_symmetry.space_group_name_H-M   'P 1'
#
loop_
_entity.id
_entity.type
_entity.pdbx_description
1 polymer ?
#
loop_
_entity_poly.entity_id
_entity_poly.type
_entity_poly.pdbx_seq_one_letter_code
_entity_poly.pdbx_strand_id
1 'polypeptide(L)'
;MRQRDYNKRKTGNRDMYNAEGYKDMTAYLALRNIEREERAKRHEKRTRRTSPGAPVLSDYERMGKEDEQYFHEELANAIIIRAVKDWREAVQILKEYPGDPDALSTIRETEKFFLSAYYATLTTYDGETLLQRLKEEAGYDL
;
A
#
# COMPACT_ATOMS: atom_id res chain seq x y z
N MET A 1 -26.71 17.93 19.06
CA MET A 1 -26.79 17.55 17.64
C MET A 1 -26.01 18.47 16.70
N ARG A 2 -26.09 19.76 16.89
CA ARG A 2 -25.40 20.76 16.02
C ARG A 2 -23.87 20.77 16.16
N GLN A 3 -23.30 20.37 17.27
CA GLN A 3 -21.84 20.32 17.47
C GLN A 3 -21.13 19.22 16.72
N ARG A 4 -21.78 18.08 16.41
CA ARG A 4 -21.18 17.00 15.65
C ARG A 4 -20.93 17.38 14.19
N ASP A 5 -21.83 18.12 13.58
CA ASP A 5 -21.72 18.53 12.19
C ASP A 5 -20.66 19.63 11.99
N TYR A 6 -20.45 20.45 13.01
CA TYR A 6 -19.46 21.52 12.96
C TYR A 6 -18.03 21.00 13.01
N ASN A 7 -17.77 19.98 13.80
CA ASN A 7 -16.44 19.36 13.88
C ASN A 7 -16.11 18.56 12.63
N LYS A 8 -17.08 17.89 11.99
CA LYS A 8 -16.88 17.19 10.72
C LYS A 8 -16.35 18.10 9.61
N ARG A 9 -16.75 19.36 9.59
CA ARG A 9 -16.31 20.32 8.58
C ARG A 9 -14.90 20.87 8.81
N LYS A 10 -14.41 20.85 10.04
CA LYS A 10 -13.12 21.45 10.42
C LYS A 10 -11.94 20.48 10.37
N THR A 11 -12.16 19.21 10.58
CA THR A 11 -11.10 18.23 10.77
C THR A 11 -10.79 17.41 9.52
N GLY A 12 -11.53 17.61 8.44
CA GLY A 12 -11.27 16.95 7.15
C GLY A 12 -11.18 15.42 7.29
N ASN A 13 -10.16 14.87 6.72
CA ASN A 13 -9.97 13.42 6.60
C ASN A 13 -9.80 12.64 7.93
N ARG A 14 -9.54 13.33 9.06
CA ARG A 14 -9.31 12.67 10.35
C ARG A 14 -10.57 12.10 10.97
N ASP A 15 -11.70 12.72 10.75
CA ASP A 15 -12.96 12.28 11.36
C ASP A 15 -13.58 11.06 10.67
N MET A 16 -13.11 10.75 9.47
CA MET A 16 -13.51 9.53 8.77
C MET A 16 -12.85 8.27 9.33
N TYR A 17 -11.77 8.45 10.09
CA TYR A 17 -11.04 7.39 10.78
C TYR A 17 -11.24 7.45 12.28
N ASN A 18 -12.48 7.68 12.72
CA ASN A 18 -12.78 7.61 14.14
C ASN A 18 -12.59 6.17 14.66
N ALA A 19 -12.51 6.02 15.97
CA ALA A 19 -12.29 4.73 16.64
C ALA A 19 -13.32 3.64 16.31
N GLU A 20 -14.41 3.98 15.64
CA GLU A 20 -15.47 3.07 15.22
C GLU A 20 -15.28 2.55 13.78
N GLY A 21 -14.19 2.92 13.10
CA GLY A 21 -13.77 2.47 11.77
C GLY A 21 -14.84 2.58 10.69
N TYR A 22 -14.51 3.09 9.56
CA TYR A 22 -15.24 3.01 8.26
C TYR A 22 -16.79 3.10 8.27
N LYS A 23 -17.42 3.70 9.27
CA LYS A 23 -18.88 3.89 9.25
C LYS A 23 -19.36 4.74 8.08
N ASP A 24 -18.50 5.62 7.56
CA ASP A 24 -18.75 6.43 6.37
C ASP A 24 -17.94 5.98 5.16
N MET A 25 -18.08 4.71 4.79
CA MET A 25 -17.44 4.15 3.60
C MET A 25 -17.81 4.95 2.33
N THR A 26 -19.02 5.48 2.26
CA THR A 26 -19.49 6.33 1.16
C THR A 26 -18.68 7.62 1.04
N ALA A 27 -18.40 8.30 2.15
CA ALA A 27 -17.58 9.50 2.17
C ALA A 27 -16.12 9.20 1.84
N TYR A 28 -15.58 8.09 2.30
CA TYR A 28 -14.24 7.62 1.96
C TYR A 28 -14.10 7.33 0.47
N LEU A 29 -15.07 6.62 -0.13
CA LEU A 29 -15.08 6.32 -1.56
C LEU A 29 -15.24 7.58 -2.40
N ALA A 30 -16.05 8.55 -1.96
CA ALA A 30 -16.20 9.84 -2.62
C ALA A 30 -14.87 10.62 -2.64
N LEU A 31 -14.15 10.68 -1.53
CA LEU A 31 -12.82 11.32 -1.47
C LEU A 31 -11.80 10.62 -2.36
N ARG A 32 -11.78 9.30 -2.36
CA ARG A 32 -10.91 8.54 -3.25
C ARG A 32 -11.21 8.80 -4.72
N ASN A 33 -12.46 8.96 -5.08
CA ASN A 33 -12.86 9.31 -6.45
C ASN A 33 -12.40 10.72 -6.82
N ILE A 34 -12.54 11.69 -5.93
CA ILE A 34 -12.05 13.06 -6.13
C ILE A 34 -10.53 13.07 -6.33
N GLU A 35 -9.78 12.38 -5.49
CA GLU A 35 -8.32 12.26 -5.64
C GLU A 35 -7.92 11.59 -6.96
N ARG A 36 -8.67 10.58 -7.39
CA ARG A 36 -8.45 9.89 -8.67
C ARG A 36 -8.72 10.83 -9.85
N GLU A 37 -9.81 11.61 -9.80
CA GLU A 37 -10.12 12.60 -10.83
C GLU A 37 -9.09 13.73 -10.90
N GLU A 38 -8.62 14.22 -9.76
CA GLU A 38 -7.57 15.23 -9.72
C GLU A 38 -6.24 14.71 -10.28
N ARG A 39 -5.87 13.47 -10.00
CA ARG A 39 -4.70 12.82 -10.60
C ARG A 39 -4.86 12.68 -12.12
N ALA A 40 -6.03 12.26 -12.58
CA ALA A 40 -6.34 12.14 -14.00
C ALA A 40 -6.26 13.51 -14.72
N LYS A 41 -6.79 14.57 -14.11
CA LYS A 41 -6.70 15.94 -14.63
C LYS A 41 -5.25 16.46 -14.68
N ARG A 42 -4.43 16.14 -13.68
CA ARG A 42 -2.99 16.48 -13.69
C ARG A 42 -2.25 15.74 -14.80
N HIS A 43 -2.58 14.48 -15.01
CA HIS A 43 -2.01 13.66 -16.09
C HIS A 43 -2.42 14.21 -17.46
N GLU A 44 -3.69 14.55 -17.65
CA GLU A 44 -4.19 15.14 -18.89
C GLU A 44 -3.52 16.49 -19.21
N LYS A 45 -3.33 17.37 -18.22
CA LYS A 45 -2.60 18.62 -18.41
C LYS A 45 -1.14 18.42 -18.82
N ARG A 46 -0.52 17.34 -18.35
CA ARG A 46 0.86 17.00 -18.68
C ARG A 46 0.98 16.48 -20.12
N THR A 47 0.01 15.70 -20.56
CA THR A 47 -0.01 15.14 -21.92
C THR A 47 -0.35 16.20 -23.00
N ARG A 48 -1.16 17.22 -22.68
CA ARG A 48 -1.49 18.32 -23.62
C ARG A 48 -0.32 19.24 -23.96
N ARG A 49 0.80 19.19 -23.24
CA ARG A 49 2.01 19.96 -23.54
C ARG A 49 2.87 19.37 -24.66
N THR A 50 2.54 18.22 -25.18
CA THR A 50 3.22 17.63 -26.33
C THR A 50 2.68 18.26 -27.60
N SER A 51 3.59 18.82 -28.41
CA SER A 51 3.27 19.45 -29.71
C SER A 51 2.41 18.52 -30.59
N PRO A 52 1.37 19.05 -31.25
CA PRO A 52 0.58 18.26 -32.19
C PRO A 52 1.49 17.78 -33.34
N GLY A 53 1.62 16.47 -33.47
CA GLY A 53 2.42 15.86 -34.55
C GLY A 53 3.72 15.17 -34.07
N ALA A 54 4.09 15.26 -32.81
CA ALA A 54 5.15 14.39 -32.27
C ALA A 54 4.62 12.95 -32.18
N PRO A 55 5.41 11.93 -32.61
CA PRO A 55 5.02 10.55 -32.40
C PRO A 55 4.75 10.35 -30.91
N VAL A 56 3.60 9.79 -30.57
CA VAL A 56 3.26 9.43 -29.19
C VAL A 56 4.15 8.25 -28.83
N LEU A 57 5.40 8.55 -28.48
CA LEU A 57 6.22 7.59 -27.78
C LEU A 57 5.47 7.24 -26.49
N SER A 58 5.29 5.97 -26.22
CA SER A 58 4.71 5.55 -24.96
C SER A 58 5.46 6.25 -23.82
N ASP A 59 4.77 6.57 -22.73
CA ASP A 59 5.43 7.22 -21.57
C ASP A 59 6.66 6.41 -21.11
N TYR A 60 6.67 5.12 -21.40
CA TYR A 60 7.80 4.20 -21.20
C TYR A 60 9.06 4.58 -21.99
N GLU A 61 8.93 5.01 -23.22
CA GLU A 61 10.09 5.38 -24.08
C GLU A 61 10.67 6.75 -23.73
N ARG A 62 9.91 7.56 -22.98
CA ARG A 62 10.34 8.89 -22.51
C ARG A 62 10.99 8.86 -21.14
N MET A 63 10.82 7.76 -20.43
CA MET A 63 11.46 7.57 -19.13
C MET A 63 12.94 7.35 -19.34
N GLY A 64 13.75 8.25 -18.81
CA GLY A 64 15.18 8.03 -18.70
C GLY A 64 15.48 6.81 -17.82
N LYS A 65 16.66 6.24 -17.94
CA LYS A 65 17.08 5.08 -17.12
C LYS A 65 16.95 5.33 -15.62
N GLU A 66 17.06 6.58 -15.18
CA GLU A 66 16.89 6.99 -13.78
C GLU A 66 15.43 6.88 -13.33
N ASP A 67 14.48 7.24 -14.20
CA ASP A 67 13.06 7.12 -13.90
C ASP A 67 12.62 5.64 -13.86
N GLU A 68 13.19 4.81 -14.74
CA GLU A 68 12.94 3.37 -14.77
C GLU A 68 13.41 2.70 -13.47
N GLN A 69 14.60 3.03 -12.99
CA GLN A 69 15.13 2.52 -11.73
C GLN A 69 14.26 2.95 -10.54
N TYR A 70 13.83 4.20 -10.52
CA TYR A 70 12.93 4.72 -9.49
C TYR A 70 11.61 3.93 -9.42
N PHE A 71 11.00 3.63 -10.57
CA PHE A 71 9.77 2.83 -10.62
C PHE A 71 9.97 1.39 -10.15
N HIS A 72 11.12 0.78 -10.47
CA HIS A 72 11.43 -0.56 -9.99
C HIS A 72 11.60 -0.58 -8.47
N GLU A 73 12.24 0.42 -7.90
CA GLU A 73 12.40 0.56 -6.44
C GLU A 73 11.05 0.79 -5.74
N GLU A 74 10.19 1.65 -6.27
CA GLU A 74 8.85 1.86 -5.73
C GLU A 74 7.99 0.59 -5.79
N LEU A 75 8.05 -0.14 -6.90
CA LEU A 75 7.34 -1.40 -7.04
C LEU A 75 7.87 -2.45 -6.06
N ALA A 76 9.19 -2.59 -5.94
CA ALA A 76 9.80 -3.49 -5.00
C ALA A 76 9.38 -3.19 -3.55
N ASN A 77 9.42 -1.92 -3.15
CA ASN A 77 8.96 -1.49 -1.84
C ASN A 77 7.47 -1.77 -1.63
N ALA A 78 6.62 -1.54 -2.62
CA ALA A 78 5.19 -1.82 -2.54
C ALA A 78 4.91 -3.31 -2.33
N ILE A 79 5.65 -4.20 -2.99
CA ILE A 79 5.53 -5.66 -2.84
C ILE A 79 5.92 -6.06 -1.41
N ILE A 80 7.03 -5.56 -0.89
CA ILE A 80 7.51 -5.88 0.47
C ILE A 80 6.53 -5.36 1.52
N ILE A 81 6.08 -4.11 1.40
CA ILE A 81 5.11 -3.51 2.33
C ILE A 81 3.81 -4.31 2.33
N ARG A 82 3.35 -4.79 1.18
CA ARG A 82 2.16 -5.62 1.08
C ARG A 82 2.34 -6.93 1.84
N ALA A 83 3.44 -7.64 1.61
CA ALA A 83 3.73 -8.89 2.30
C ALA A 83 3.83 -8.71 3.83
N VAL A 84 4.44 -7.62 4.30
CA VAL A 84 4.49 -7.28 5.73
C VAL A 84 3.09 -7.06 6.31
N LYS A 85 2.22 -6.36 5.59
CA LYS A 85 0.83 -6.16 6.02
C LYS A 85 0.06 -7.46 6.08
N ASP A 86 0.15 -8.27 5.05
CA ASP A 86 -0.56 -9.56 4.99
C ASP A 86 -0.09 -10.49 6.12
N TRP A 87 1.20 -10.52 6.44
CA TRP A 87 1.73 -11.27 7.57
C TRP A 87 1.19 -10.76 8.91
N ARG A 88 1.19 -9.43 9.15
CA ARG A 88 0.66 -8.83 10.39
C ARG A 88 -0.83 -9.10 10.57
N GLU A 89 -1.62 -8.97 9.51
CA GLU A 89 -3.05 -9.25 9.53
C GLU A 89 -3.30 -10.73 9.86
N ALA A 90 -2.56 -11.65 9.25
CA ALA A 90 -2.68 -13.07 9.51
C ALA A 90 -2.31 -13.43 10.97
N VAL A 91 -1.25 -12.84 11.53
CA VAL A 91 -0.89 -13.01 12.93
C VAL A 91 -1.99 -12.47 13.87
N GLN A 92 -2.59 -11.34 13.52
CA GLN A 92 -3.69 -10.79 14.31
C GLN A 92 -4.91 -11.71 14.30
N ILE A 93 -5.25 -12.28 13.14
CA ILE A 93 -6.33 -13.28 13.01
C ILE A 93 -6.03 -14.50 13.89
N LEU A 94 -4.80 -15.01 13.88
CA LEU A 94 -4.44 -16.16 14.73
C LEU A 94 -4.50 -15.87 16.22
N LYS A 95 -4.29 -14.62 16.65
CA LYS A 95 -4.47 -14.24 18.05
C LYS A 95 -5.94 -14.29 18.47
N GLU A 96 -6.84 -13.94 17.57
CA GLU A 96 -8.29 -14.00 17.81
C GLU A 96 -8.88 -15.39 17.58
N TYR A 97 -8.39 -16.08 16.56
CA TYR A 97 -8.87 -17.41 16.15
C TYR A 97 -7.68 -18.37 16.00
N PRO A 98 -7.20 -18.96 17.11
CA PRO A 98 -6.08 -19.90 17.07
C PRO A 98 -6.42 -21.12 16.20
N GLY A 99 -5.57 -21.38 15.20
CA GLY A 99 -5.73 -22.51 14.30
C GLY A 99 -6.48 -22.19 13.01
N ASP A 100 -6.77 -20.93 12.71
CA ASP A 100 -7.34 -20.53 11.41
C ASP A 100 -6.42 -20.98 10.27
N PRO A 101 -6.91 -21.83 9.33
CA PRO A 101 -6.06 -22.42 8.29
C PRO A 101 -5.62 -21.40 7.24
N ASP A 102 -6.42 -20.39 6.96
CA ASP A 102 -6.13 -19.37 5.96
C ASP A 102 -5.05 -18.42 6.50
N ALA A 103 -5.15 -18.02 7.75
CA ALA A 103 -4.13 -17.22 8.42
C ALA A 103 -2.79 -17.96 8.53
N LEU A 104 -2.81 -19.25 8.86
CA LEU A 104 -1.61 -20.09 8.88
C LEU A 104 -0.97 -20.23 7.51
N SER A 105 -1.77 -20.38 6.45
CA SER A 105 -1.27 -20.42 5.07
C SER A 105 -0.63 -19.11 4.68
N THR A 106 -1.28 -17.99 4.96
CA THR A 106 -0.75 -16.64 4.68
C THR A 106 0.58 -16.38 5.36
N ILE A 107 0.72 -16.76 6.63
CA ILE A 107 1.99 -16.64 7.36
C ILE A 107 3.08 -17.45 6.67
N ARG A 108 2.83 -18.71 6.36
CA ARG A 108 3.82 -19.58 5.70
C ARG A 108 4.23 -19.06 4.33
N GLU A 109 3.31 -18.56 3.55
CA GLU A 109 3.56 -18.01 2.22
C GLU A 109 4.40 -16.72 2.30
N THR A 110 4.07 -15.83 3.21
CA THR A 110 4.81 -14.58 3.41
C THR A 110 6.20 -14.83 4.01
N GLU A 111 6.36 -15.75 4.96
CA GLU A 111 7.67 -16.16 5.47
C GLU A 111 8.54 -16.76 4.36
N LYS A 112 7.97 -17.63 3.53
CA LYS A 112 8.64 -18.19 2.37
C LYS A 112 9.08 -17.12 1.37
N PHE A 113 8.24 -16.10 1.17
CA PHE A 113 8.58 -14.97 0.31
C PHE A 113 9.78 -14.20 0.87
N PHE A 114 9.81 -13.85 2.16
CA PHE A 114 10.92 -13.11 2.77
C PHE A 114 12.25 -13.88 2.71
N LEU A 115 12.21 -15.21 2.79
CA LEU A 115 13.38 -16.07 2.70
C LEU A 115 13.76 -16.49 1.26
N SER A 116 13.03 -15.99 0.26
CA SER A 116 13.24 -16.38 -1.14
C SER A 116 14.35 -15.58 -1.82
N ALA A 117 14.95 -16.19 -2.85
CA ALA A 117 15.87 -15.50 -3.74
C ALA A 117 15.19 -14.30 -4.45
N TYR A 118 13.89 -14.38 -4.70
CA TYR A 118 13.13 -13.27 -5.28
C TYR A 118 13.13 -12.05 -4.36
N TYR A 119 12.89 -12.22 -3.05
CA TYR A 119 12.99 -11.14 -2.09
C TYR A 119 14.37 -10.46 -2.12
N ALA A 120 15.44 -11.25 -2.20
CA ALA A 120 16.80 -10.73 -2.28
C ALA A 120 17.08 -9.91 -3.58
N THR A 121 16.26 -10.07 -4.62
CA THR A 121 16.33 -9.20 -5.82
C THR A 121 15.60 -7.87 -5.64
N LEU A 122 14.66 -7.80 -4.72
CA LEU A 122 13.86 -6.60 -4.47
C LEU A 122 14.53 -5.61 -3.52
N THR A 123 15.36 -6.09 -2.60
CA THR A 123 16.00 -5.27 -1.58
C THR A 123 17.30 -5.88 -1.10
N THR A 124 18.19 -5.02 -0.62
CA THR A 124 19.44 -5.43 0.06
C THR A 124 19.22 -5.74 1.54
N TYR A 125 18.04 -5.45 2.07
CA TYR A 125 17.71 -5.75 3.46
C TYR A 125 17.45 -7.24 3.66
N ASP A 126 18.11 -7.82 4.65
CA ASP A 126 18.03 -9.26 4.91
C ASP A 126 16.63 -9.69 5.36
N GLY A 127 16.09 -10.72 4.68
CA GLY A 127 14.73 -11.20 4.92
C GLY A 127 14.57 -11.93 6.26
N GLU A 128 15.61 -12.62 6.73
CA GLU A 128 15.60 -13.28 8.06
C GLU A 128 15.54 -12.24 9.17
N THR A 129 16.34 -11.17 9.05
CA THR A 129 16.34 -10.06 10.00
C THR A 129 14.99 -9.35 10.02
N LEU A 130 14.36 -9.14 8.86
CA LEU A 130 13.02 -8.56 8.79
C LEU A 130 12.01 -9.44 9.51
N LEU A 131 12.03 -10.73 9.21
CA LEU A 131 11.10 -11.70 9.77
C LEU A 131 11.23 -11.80 11.30
N GLN A 132 12.48 -11.82 11.81
CA GLN A 132 12.74 -11.82 13.25
C GLN A 132 12.14 -10.58 13.92
N ARG A 133 12.34 -9.39 13.36
CA ARG A 133 11.75 -8.16 13.87
C ARG A 133 10.22 -8.18 13.87
N LEU A 134 9.61 -8.71 12.81
CA LEU A 134 8.15 -8.85 12.74
C LEU A 134 7.63 -9.79 13.84
N LYS A 135 8.31 -10.90 14.09
CA LYS A 135 7.95 -11.85 15.17
C LYS A 135 8.09 -11.22 16.56
N GLU A 136 9.18 -10.51 16.81
CA GLU A 136 9.41 -9.77 18.06
C GLU A 136 8.33 -8.70 18.28
N GLU A 137 8.02 -7.89 17.24
CA GLU A 137 6.99 -6.85 17.28
C GLU A 137 5.60 -7.44 17.59
N ALA A 138 5.28 -8.56 16.97
CA ALA A 138 4.01 -9.23 17.16
C ALA A 138 3.91 -10.03 18.46
N GLY A 139 5.03 -10.31 19.14
CA GLY A 139 5.09 -11.25 20.25
C GLY A 139 4.68 -12.66 19.82
N TYR A 140 5.04 -13.04 18.60
CA TYR A 140 4.64 -14.28 17.96
C TYR A 140 5.85 -15.19 17.80
N ASP A 141 6.00 -16.10 18.76
CA ASP A 141 6.94 -17.23 18.68
C ASP A 141 6.20 -18.48 18.24
N LEU A 142 6.52 -18.93 17.06
CA LEU A 142 6.19 -20.29 16.61
C LEU A 142 7.35 -21.20 16.86
#